data_b66de932b71c79f52f72f9adde5a3d28
#
_entry.id   b66de932b71c79f52f72f9adde5a3d28
#
_cell.length_a   1.000
_cell.length_b   1.000
_cell.length_c   1.000
_cell.angle_alpha   90.00
_cell.angle_beta   90.00
_cell.angle_gamma   90.00
#
_symmetry.space_group_name_H-M   'P 1'
#
loop_
_entity.id
_entity.type
_entity.pdbx_description
1 polymer ?
#
loop_
_entity_poly.entity_id
_entity_poly.type
_entity_poly.pdbx_seq_one_letter_code
_entity_poly.pdbx_strand_id
1 'polypeptide(L)'
;MITGPFVTSPHSLVYISWRLYELLGHILLLLPACLGSFQQIRPAQIDDVLRNCTRFNKTRAAEERSDRLATMASSSLDTEAGGAQHKAAGGGDSGGYTTAATAHAVDTDSWQQVGLLLVTGFNCAYVLSFSNLMMVPLGWGWGAACLLLLAAAAWYANWLLAGLHVVDGQRFIRYRDLMGFVFGRKMYYLTWFLQFTTLLLGSMGFILLGGRALKAISAEFTETPPRLQWFIAATGLVYFAFAYFVPTISAMRNWLATSAALTVTFDVALLAVLVRDGRSNERRDYGIHGTGAEKVFNALGAVAAILVCNTSGLLPEIQSTLRKPSVANMRRALALQYTVGAAGYYGISVAGYWAYGAAASEYLPNQLSGPRWASVLINATAFLQSIVSQHLFTVPIHEAMDTGLQRLEEGMFSRYNMTRRLLARGVLFGVNIFVTALFPFMGDFVNLFGSFALFPLTFMFPSMIILKIKGECDGRLGRVWHWGIIVVSSAVGLAASAAAVRLILHNASVYRFFADT
;
A
#
# COMPACT_ATOMS: atom_id res chain seq x y z
N MET A 1 38.81 -27.91 4.47
CA MET A 1 39.53 -26.90 5.24
C MET A 1 39.65 -25.65 4.39
N ILE A 2 38.78 -24.67 4.55
CA ILE A 2 39.00 -23.23 4.36
C ILE A 2 37.77 -22.60 5.03
N THR A 3 37.91 -22.31 6.30
CA THR A 3 37.01 -21.45 7.09
C THR A 3 37.76 -20.15 7.32
N GLY A 4 37.36 -19.08 6.61
CA GLY A 4 37.81 -17.75 6.91
C GLY A 4 36.58 -16.86 7.17
N PRO A 5 36.51 -16.13 8.30
CA PRO A 5 35.38 -15.28 8.59
C PRO A 5 35.46 -14.02 7.71
N PHE A 6 34.40 -13.76 6.96
CA PHE A 6 34.17 -12.45 6.35
C PHE A 6 33.87 -11.44 7.48
N VAL A 7 34.91 -10.91 8.07
CA VAL A 7 34.83 -9.70 8.90
C VAL A 7 34.77 -8.52 7.95
N THR A 8 33.59 -8.12 7.55
CA THR A 8 33.37 -6.81 6.94
C THR A 8 33.62 -5.76 8.01
N SER A 9 34.72 -5.02 7.86
CA SER A 9 35.07 -3.98 8.82
C SER A 9 33.95 -2.92 8.90
N PRO A 10 33.63 -2.42 10.10
CA PRO A 10 32.61 -1.37 10.27
C PRO A 10 32.82 -0.15 9.36
N HIS A 11 34.04 0.13 8.97
CA HIS A 11 34.42 1.22 8.07
C HIS A 11 33.95 1.05 6.62
N SER A 12 33.83 -0.18 6.11
CA SER A 12 33.33 -0.42 4.75
C SER A 12 31.83 -0.23 4.65
N LEU A 13 31.05 -0.59 5.66
CA LEU A 13 29.61 -0.38 5.70
C LEU A 13 29.27 1.12 5.87
N VAL A 14 30.02 1.84 6.70
CA VAL A 14 29.90 3.30 6.87
C VAL A 14 30.25 4.01 5.55
N TYR A 15 31.28 3.58 4.83
CA TYR A 15 31.66 4.17 3.55
C TYR A 15 30.61 3.94 2.46
N ILE A 16 30.06 2.73 2.37
CA ILE A 16 28.99 2.40 1.42
C ILE A 16 27.71 3.18 1.76
N SER A 17 27.34 3.31 3.03
CA SER A 17 26.19 4.08 3.45
C SER A 17 26.36 5.58 3.23
N TRP A 18 27.58 6.12 3.44
CA TRP A 18 27.89 7.52 3.17
C TRP A 18 27.86 7.83 1.66
N ARG A 19 28.34 6.92 0.82
CA ARG A 19 28.24 7.03 -0.65
C ARG A 19 26.81 6.89 -1.16
N LEU A 20 25.98 6.06 -0.54
CA LEU A 20 24.53 5.98 -0.81
C LEU A 20 23.82 7.28 -0.42
N TYR A 21 24.19 7.89 0.69
CA TYR A 21 23.68 9.20 1.14
C TYR A 21 24.08 10.32 0.17
N GLU A 22 25.32 10.33 -0.29
CA GLU A 22 25.83 11.29 -1.27
C GLU A 22 25.13 11.11 -2.64
N LEU A 23 24.93 9.85 -3.06
CA LEU A 23 24.22 9.50 -4.30
C LEU A 23 22.73 9.88 -4.22
N LEU A 24 22.06 9.58 -3.09
CA LEU A 24 20.69 10.02 -2.81
C LEU A 24 20.60 11.57 -2.81
N GLY A 25 21.54 12.25 -2.18
CA GLY A 25 21.62 13.72 -2.19
C GLY A 25 21.73 14.31 -3.59
N HIS A 26 22.58 13.74 -4.45
CA HIS A 26 22.73 14.16 -5.86
C HIS A 26 21.49 13.85 -6.71
N ILE A 27 20.85 12.70 -6.50
CA ILE A 27 19.60 12.34 -7.19
C ILE A 27 18.44 13.25 -6.74
N LEU A 28 18.40 13.60 -5.45
CA LEU A 28 17.42 14.52 -4.86
C LEU A 28 17.54 15.96 -5.39
N LEU A 29 18.75 16.40 -5.72
CA LEU A 29 19.01 17.71 -6.36
C LEU A 29 18.56 17.76 -7.83
N LEU A 30 18.48 16.63 -8.51
CA LEU A 30 18.02 16.53 -9.91
C LEU A 30 16.49 16.42 -10.05
N LEU A 31 15.79 15.98 -9.00
CA LEU A 31 14.32 15.80 -9.02
C LEU A 31 13.53 17.10 -9.29
N PRO A 32 13.85 18.27 -8.69
CA PRO A 32 13.11 19.52 -8.95
C PRO A 32 13.25 20.00 -10.40
N ALA A 33 14.40 19.80 -11.02
CA ALA A 33 14.63 20.15 -12.43
C ALA A 33 13.81 19.23 -13.38
N CYS A 34 13.66 17.95 -13.03
CA CYS A 34 12.83 17.01 -13.77
C CYS A 34 11.33 17.25 -13.54
N LEU A 35 10.89 17.60 -12.33
CA LEU A 35 9.50 17.90 -12.01
C LEU A 35 9.01 19.22 -12.67
N GLY A 36 9.87 20.24 -12.76
CA GLY A 36 9.58 21.49 -13.47
C GLY A 36 9.34 21.28 -14.97
N SER A 37 10.04 20.34 -15.60
CA SER A 37 9.83 19.95 -17.00
C SER A 37 8.55 19.14 -17.20
N PHE A 38 8.05 18.44 -16.18
CA PHE A 38 6.82 17.63 -16.23
C PHE A 38 5.54 18.47 -16.22
N GLN A 39 5.54 19.64 -15.58
CA GLN A 39 4.38 20.55 -15.58
C GLN A 39 4.07 21.15 -16.96
N GLN A 40 5.03 21.16 -17.90
CA GLN A 40 4.83 21.67 -19.26
C GLN A 40 4.33 20.62 -20.27
N ILE A 41 4.30 19.33 -19.93
CA ILE A 41 3.79 18.30 -20.84
C ILE A 41 2.26 18.26 -20.72
N ARG A 42 1.55 18.76 -21.74
CA ARG A 42 0.09 18.70 -21.79
C ARG A 42 -0.38 17.24 -21.78
N PRO A 43 -1.42 16.90 -20.99
CA PRO A 43 -1.97 15.53 -20.94
C PRO A 43 -2.32 14.95 -22.32
N ALA A 44 -2.75 15.79 -23.26
CA ALA A 44 -3.07 15.41 -24.64
C ALA A 44 -1.86 14.86 -25.44
N GLN A 45 -0.64 15.32 -25.17
CA GLN A 45 0.54 14.81 -25.88
C GLN A 45 0.93 13.40 -25.45
N ILE A 46 0.72 13.07 -24.19
CA ILE A 46 0.99 11.70 -23.68
C ILE A 46 -0.04 10.73 -24.22
N ASP A 47 -1.32 11.13 -24.30
CA ASP A 47 -2.39 10.31 -24.87
C ASP A 47 -2.23 10.09 -26.39
N ASP A 48 -1.66 11.05 -27.12
CA ASP A 48 -1.36 10.88 -28.55
C ASP A 48 -0.16 9.95 -28.79
N VAL A 49 0.88 10.04 -27.98
CA VAL A 49 2.01 9.09 -28.02
C VAL A 49 1.55 7.68 -27.64
N LEU A 50 0.66 7.54 -26.63
CA LEU A 50 0.07 6.27 -26.25
C LEU A 50 -0.78 5.66 -27.39
N ARG A 51 -1.59 6.47 -28.06
CA ARG A 51 -2.43 6.03 -29.19
C ARG A 51 -1.58 5.62 -30.41
N ASN A 52 -0.53 6.37 -30.72
CA ASN A 52 0.33 6.07 -31.84
C ASN A 52 1.19 4.81 -31.62
N CYS A 53 1.71 4.59 -30.41
CA CYS A 53 2.43 3.36 -30.06
C CYS A 53 1.51 2.14 -30.03
N THR A 54 0.26 2.28 -29.56
CA THR A 54 -0.73 1.18 -29.60
C THR A 54 -1.10 0.82 -31.04
N ARG A 55 -1.13 1.78 -31.94
CA ARG A 55 -1.38 1.57 -33.37
C ARG A 55 -0.21 0.85 -34.05
N PHE A 56 1.03 1.22 -33.72
CA PHE A 56 2.24 0.59 -34.23
C PHE A 56 2.38 -0.87 -33.75
N ASN A 57 2.13 -1.14 -32.47
CA ASN A 57 2.14 -2.50 -31.93
C ASN A 57 1.00 -3.38 -32.46
N LYS A 58 -0.18 -2.81 -32.78
CA LYS A 58 -1.25 -3.56 -33.45
C LYS A 58 -0.86 -4.00 -34.85
N THR A 59 -0.14 -3.16 -35.61
CA THR A 59 0.33 -3.52 -36.96
C THR A 59 1.36 -4.65 -36.88
N ARG A 60 2.31 -4.56 -35.94
CA ARG A 60 3.36 -5.58 -35.74
C ARG A 60 2.77 -6.89 -35.18
N ALA A 61 1.84 -6.84 -34.24
CA ALA A 61 1.14 -8.03 -33.74
C ALA A 61 0.24 -8.67 -34.79
N ALA A 62 -0.33 -7.89 -35.74
CA ALA A 62 -1.06 -8.40 -36.86
C ALA A 62 -0.13 -9.08 -37.88
N GLU A 63 1.06 -8.54 -38.12
CA GLU A 63 2.10 -9.14 -38.98
C GLU A 63 2.62 -10.45 -38.36
N GLU A 64 3.00 -10.45 -37.05
CA GLU A 64 3.42 -11.68 -36.36
C GLU A 64 2.31 -12.74 -36.27
N ARG A 65 1.04 -12.33 -36.20
CA ARG A 65 -0.10 -13.23 -36.20
C ARG A 65 -0.36 -13.78 -37.60
N SER A 66 -0.15 -12.97 -38.62
CA SER A 66 -0.19 -13.39 -40.03
C SER A 66 0.89 -14.42 -40.34
N ASP A 67 2.11 -14.19 -39.89
CA ASP A 67 3.24 -15.12 -40.04
C ASP A 67 3.04 -16.43 -39.28
N ARG A 68 2.49 -16.38 -38.05
CA ARG A 68 2.12 -17.60 -37.29
C ARG A 68 0.95 -18.35 -37.91
N LEU A 69 -0.04 -17.65 -38.47
CA LEU A 69 -1.15 -18.29 -39.19
C LEU A 69 -0.68 -18.89 -40.50
N ALA A 70 0.24 -18.27 -41.22
CA ALA A 70 0.87 -18.83 -42.40
C ALA A 70 1.70 -20.09 -42.06
N THR A 71 2.42 -20.09 -40.94
CA THR A 71 3.19 -21.23 -40.41
C THR A 71 2.27 -22.34 -39.88
N MET A 72 1.12 -22.01 -39.27
CA MET A 72 0.13 -22.99 -38.83
C MET A 72 -0.73 -23.55 -39.98
N ALA A 73 -1.01 -22.76 -41.03
CA ALA A 73 -1.72 -23.24 -42.19
C ALA A 73 -0.90 -24.24 -43.04
N SER A 74 0.43 -24.19 -42.90
CA SER A 74 1.31 -25.20 -43.51
C SER A 74 1.46 -26.49 -42.68
N SER A 75 1.02 -26.49 -41.40
CA SER A 75 1.11 -27.66 -40.52
C SER A 75 -0.23 -28.31 -40.16
N SER A 76 -1.38 -27.79 -40.62
CA SER A 76 -2.71 -28.32 -40.31
C SER A 76 -3.42 -28.93 -41.50
N LEU A 77 -2.74 -29.86 -42.21
CA LEU A 77 -3.41 -30.81 -43.12
C LEU A 77 -3.72 -32.16 -42.47
N ASP A 78 -3.52 -32.29 -41.14
CA ASP A 78 -3.91 -33.50 -40.42
C ASP A 78 -4.47 -33.16 -39.02
N THR A 79 -5.76 -33.41 -38.90
CA THR A 79 -6.54 -33.83 -37.71
C THR A 79 -7.76 -32.94 -37.42
N GLU A 80 -8.88 -33.38 -37.93
CA GLU A 80 -10.23 -33.07 -37.42
C GLU A 80 -10.45 -33.78 -36.07
N ALA A 81 -11.05 -33.08 -35.14
CA ALA A 81 -12.26 -33.44 -34.38
C ALA A 81 -12.36 -32.80 -32.98
N GLY A 82 -13.52 -32.25 -32.68
CA GLY A 82 -14.10 -32.22 -31.33
C GLY A 82 -14.11 -30.87 -30.62
N GLY A 83 -15.01 -30.06 -30.79
CA GLY A 83 -16.18 -29.49 -30.13
C GLY A 83 -16.08 -29.11 -28.66
N ALA A 84 -16.29 -27.84 -28.37
CA ALA A 84 -17.29 -27.33 -27.42
C ALA A 84 -17.11 -25.83 -27.14
N GLN A 85 -18.06 -25.05 -27.64
CA GLN A 85 -18.23 -23.65 -27.29
C GLN A 85 -18.84 -23.55 -25.88
N HIS A 86 -18.20 -22.82 -24.97
CA HIS A 86 -18.87 -22.27 -23.77
C HIS A 86 -19.18 -20.79 -24.01
N LYS A 87 -20.44 -20.49 -24.25
CA LYS A 87 -21.03 -19.15 -24.20
C LYS A 87 -21.09 -18.67 -22.75
N ALA A 88 -20.42 -17.58 -22.41
CA ALA A 88 -20.73 -16.79 -21.23
C ALA A 88 -21.73 -15.70 -21.61
N ALA A 89 -22.92 -15.76 -21.03
CA ALA A 89 -23.95 -14.74 -21.13
C ALA A 89 -23.73 -13.67 -20.06
N GLY A 90 -23.78 -12.40 -20.45
CA GLY A 90 -23.78 -11.25 -19.53
C GLY A 90 -23.66 -9.97 -20.33
N GLY A 91 -24.82 -9.39 -20.73
CA GLY A 91 -24.92 -8.23 -21.59
C GLY A 91 -24.53 -6.91 -20.94
N GLY A 92 -24.16 -5.95 -21.78
CA GLY A 92 -23.92 -4.55 -21.44
C GLY A 92 -22.81 -3.94 -22.28
N ASP A 93 -23.19 -3.50 -23.39
CA ASP A 93 -22.66 -2.66 -24.47
C ASP A 93 -21.37 -1.84 -24.26
N SER A 94 -20.62 -1.84 -25.39
CA SER A 94 -19.71 -0.83 -25.93
C SER A 94 -18.35 -0.60 -25.28
N GLY A 95 -17.37 -1.11 -26.00
CA GLY A 95 -15.95 -0.82 -25.83
C GLY A 95 -15.14 -2.06 -25.45
N GLY A 96 -15.01 -2.94 -26.41
CA GLY A 96 -14.38 -4.26 -26.51
C GLY A 96 -13.17 -4.60 -25.62
N TYR A 97 -13.25 -4.50 -24.31
CA TYR A 97 -12.20 -5.03 -23.45
C TYR A 97 -12.64 -6.36 -22.85
N THR A 98 -11.76 -7.36 -22.92
CA THR A 98 -11.93 -8.59 -22.16
C THR A 98 -11.52 -8.35 -20.70
N THR A 99 -12.37 -8.71 -19.75
CA THR A 99 -12.11 -8.57 -18.33
C THR A 99 -12.12 -9.95 -17.68
N ALA A 100 -11.20 -10.21 -16.74
CA ALA A 100 -11.18 -11.45 -15.98
C ALA A 100 -12.45 -11.60 -15.15
N ALA A 101 -12.93 -12.84 -14.97
CA ALA A 101 -14.07 -13.13 -14.11
C ALA A 101 -13.77 -12.71 -12.65
N THR A 102 -14.74 -12.07 -11.98
CA THR A 102 -14.64 -11.64 -10.60
C THR A 102 -16.00 -11.71 -9.91
N ALA A 103 -15.98 -12.04 -8.60
CA ALA A 103 -17.16 -12.00 -7.75
C ALA A 103 -17.54 -10.57 -7.32
N HIS A 104 -16.62 -9.59 -7.48
CA HIS A 104 -16.82 -8.21 -7.00
C HIS A 104 -17.30 -7.28 -8.13
N ALA A 105 -17.99 -6.21 -7.74
CA ALA A 105 -18.51 -5.22 -8.67
C ALA A 105 -17.38 -4.39 -9.30
N VAL A 106 -17.50 -4.13 -10.61
CA VAL A 106 -16.60 -3.26 -11.39
C VAL A 106 -17.41 -2.10 -12.00
N ASP A 107 -16.75 -0.97 -12.29
CA ASP A 107 -17.34 0.21 -12.97
C ASP A 107 -18.53 0.87 -12.25
N THR A 108 -18.61 0.78 -10.92
CA THR A 108 -19.76 1.28 -10.16
C THR A 108 -19.51 2.60 -9.44
N ASP A 109 -18.26 2.94 -9.12
CA ASP A 109 -17.92 4.03 -8.23
C ASP A 109 -17.49 5.30 -8.98
N SER A 110 -17.80 6.46 -8.42
CA SER A 110 -17.33 7.75 -8.92
C SER A 110 -15.90 8.04 -8.44
N TRP A 111 -15.19 8.96 -9.13
CA TRP A 111 -13.84 9.35 -8.71
C TRP A 111 -13.83 10.05 -7.34
N GLN A 112 -14.91 10.74 -6.96
CA GLN A 112 -15.04 11.38 -5.65
C GLN A 112 -15.14 10.31 -4.54
N GLN A 113 -15.92 9.26 -4.76
CA GLN A 113 -16.05 8.15 -3.82
C GLN A 113 -14.70 7.44 -3.62
N VAL A 114 -14.00 7.12 -4.71
CA VAL A 114 -12.69 6.49 -4.63
C VAL A 114 -11.64 7.45 -4.06
N GLY A 115 -11.67 8.74 -4.41
CA GLY A 115 -10.80 9.74 -3.81
C GLY A 115 -10.99 9.87 -2.31
N LEU A 116 -12.25 9.91 -1.84
CA LEU A 116 -12.56 9.93 -0.41
C LEU A 116 -12.14 8.63 0.28
N LEU A 117 -12.33 7.48 -0.37
CA LEU A 117 -11.87 6.18 0.13
C LEU A 117 -10.35 6.16 0.32
N LEU A 118 -9.58 6.69 -0.65
CA LEU A 118 -8.13 6.78 -0.56
C LEU A 118 -7.69 7.76 0.55
N VAL A 119 -8.31 8.94 0.63
CA VAL A 119 -8.00 9.92 1.68
C VAL A 119 -8.25 9.33 3.05
N THR A 120 -9.42 8.76 3.31
CA THR A 120 -9.78 8.23 4.63
C THR A 120 -9.10 6.90 4.94
N GLY A 121 -8.88 6.06 3.93
CA GLY A 121 -8.21 4.77 4.09
C GLY A 121 -6.74 4.90 4.49
N PHE A 122 -6.05 5.94 3.99
CA PHE A 122 -4.65 6.21 4.34
C PHE A 122 -4.49 7.14 5.55
N ASN A 123 -5.47 8.00 5.86
CA ASN A 123 -5.51 8.78 7.10
C ASN A 123 -6.14 7.95 8.23
N CYS A 124 -5.55 6.84 8.56
CA CYS A 124 -5.99 5.99 9.66
C CYS A 124 -5.02 6.09 10.84
N ALA A 125 -5.49 5.75 12.02
CA ALA A 125 -4.68 5.80 13.24
C ALA A 125 -3.36 5.01 13.14
N TYR A 126 -3.33 3.97 12.30
CA TYR A 126 -2.12 3.19 12.04
C TYR A 126 -1.02 4.04 11.39
N VAL A 127 -1.35 4.80 10.33
CA VAL A 127 -0.41 5.68 9.63
C VAL A 127 -0.07 6.90 10.46
N LEU A 128 -1.07 7.49 11.13
CA LEU A 128 -0.92 8.71 11.94
C LEU A 128 -0.08 8.49 13.21
N SER A 129 0.01 7.25 13.67
CA SER A 129 0.86 6.89 14.82
C SER A 129 2.35 6.85 14.50
N PHE A 130 2.74 6.91 13.23
CA PHE A 130 4.14 6.73 12.79
C PHE A 130 5.01 7.99 12.88
N SER A 131 4.61 9.06 13.60
CA SER A 131 5.46 10.25 13.82
C SER A 131 6.85 9.88 14.31
N ASN A 132 6.94 8.95 15.27
CA ASN A 132 8.19 8.42 15.78
C ASN A 132 9.00 7.74 14.65
N LEU A 133 8.40 6.87 13.87
CA LEU A 133 9.10 6.09 12.84
C LEU A 133 9.56 6.95 11.66
N MET A 134 8.84 8.03 11.34
CA MET A 134 9.12 8.85 10.16
C MET A 134 10.01 10.05 10.46
N MET A 135 9.77 10.77 11.56
CA MET A 135 10.43 12.05 11.84
C MET A 135 11.62 11.93 12.80
N VAL A 136 11.52 11.12 13.85
CA VAL A 136 12.59 10.99 14.86
C VAL A 136 13.91 10.52 14.27
N PRO A 137 13.95 9.49 13.38
CA PRO A 137 15.23 9.03 12.83
C PRO A 137 15.85 9.98 11.81
N LEU A 138 15.06 10.88 11.21
CA LEU A 138 15.48 11.77 10.13
C LEU A 138 15.71 13.20 10.60
N GLY A 139 15.10 13.60 11.72
CA GLY A 139 15.09 14.98 12.17
C GLY A 139 14.28 15.91 11.25
N TRP A 140 14.32 17.22 11.50
CA TRP A 140 13.53 18.20 10.76
C TRP A 140 13.86 18.27 9.27
N GLY A 141 15.13 18.46 8.93
CA GLY A 141 15.57 18.70 7.55
C GLY A 141 15.33 17.50 6.65
N TRP A 142 15.91 16.36 7.01
CA TRP A 142 15.76 15.13 6.23
C TRP A 142 14.35 14.56 6.31
N GLY A 143 13.67 14.68 7.47
CA GLY A 143 12.29 14.22 7.62
C GLY A 143 11.34 14.93 6.68
N ALA A 144 11.33 16.27 6.67
CA ALA A 144 10.49 17.04 5.76
C ALA A 144 10.83 16.78 4.29
N ALA A 145 12.12 16.70 3.95
CA ALA A 145 12.56 16.40 2.58
C ALA A 145 12.09 15.00 2.13
N CYS A 146 12.30 13.96 2.95
CA CYS A 146 11.89 12.59 2.63
C CYS A 146 10.36 12.45 2.53
N LEU A 147 9.58 13.10 3.41
CA LEU A 147 8.12 13.11 3.33
C LEU A 147 7.65 13.63 1.95
N LEU A 148 8.13 14.80 1.53
CA LEU A 148 7.74 15.42 0.26
C LEU A 148 8.20 14.62 -0.96
N LEU A 149 9.46 14.15 -0.94
CA LEU A 149 10.05 13.44 -2.07
C LEU A 149 9.43 12.06 -2.28
N LEU A 150 9.22 11.30 -1.20
CA LEU A 150 8.57 9.99 -1.30
C LEU A 150 7.10 10.11 -1.66
N ALA A 151 6.39 11.16 -1.20
CA ALA A 151 5.03 11.43 -1.66
C ALA A 151 4.98 11.71 -3.16
N ALA A 152 5.87 12.59 -3.65
CA ALA A 152 5.93 12.92 -5.07
C ALA A 152 6.31 11.69 -5.93
N ALA A 153 7.30 10.90 -5.48
CA ALA A 153 7.71 9.68 -6.16
C ALA A 153 6.59 8.62 -6.18
N ALA A 154 5.89 8.42 -5.05
CA ALA A 154 4.78 7.48 -4.96
C ALA A 154 3.57 7.95 -5.79
N TRP A 155 3.28 9.26 -5.79
CA TRP A 155 2.26 9.83 -6.66
C TRP A 155 2.57 9.56 -8.13
N TYR A 156 3.81 9.85 -8.57
CA TYR A 156 4.26 9.59 -9.93
C TYR A 156 4.13 8.10 -10.30
N ALA A 157 4.60 7.20 -9.44
CA ALA A 157 4.54 5.76 -9.68
C ALA A 157 3.09 5.24 -9.77
N ASN A 158 2.21 5.69 -8.88
CA ASN A 158 0.79 5.35 -8.92
C ASN A 158 0.07 5.97 -10.13
N TRP A 159 0.47 7.19 -10.55
CA TRP A 159 -0.03 7.81 -11.76
C TRP A 159 0.36 7.04 -13.02
N LEU A 160 1.59 6.49 -13.08
CA LEU A 160 2.02 5.58 -14.14
C LEU A 160 1.19 4.28 -14.14
N LEU A 161 1.06 3.66 -12.96
CA LEU A 161 0.32 2.40 -12.80
C LEU A 161 -1.16 2.57 -13.18
N ALA A 162 -1.78 3.69 -12.83
CA ALA A 162 -3.13 4.00 -13.25
C ALA A 162 -3.30 4.03 -14.78
N GLY A 163 -2.27 4.47 -15.51
CA GLY A 163 -2.25 4.47 -16.97
C GLY A 163 -2.14 3.07 -17.59
N LEU A 164 -1.70 2.07 -16.83
CA LEU A 164 -1.52 0.68 -17.28
C LEU A 164 -2.76 -0.20 -17.05
N HIS A 165 -3.89 0.40 -16.68
CA HIS A 165 -5.14 -0.32 -16.46
C HIS A 165 -5.69 -1.01 -17.71
N VAL A 166 -5.37 -0.47 -18.89
CA VAL A 166 -5.70 -1.04 -20.19
C VAL A 166 -4.42 -1.16 -21.01
N VAL A 167 -4.05 -2.38 -21.39
CA VAL A 167 -2.86 -2.69 -22.20
C VAL A 167 -3.30 -3.60 -23.34
N ASP A 168 -2.94 -3.27 -24.58
CA ASP A 168 -3.24 -4.05 -25.79
C ASP A 168 -4.73 -4.43 -25.95
N GLY A 169 -5.63 -3.50 -25.55
CA GLY A 169 -7.07 -3.72 -25.62
C GLY A 169 -7.63 -4.64 -24.52
N GLN A 170 -6.82 -5.10 -23.60
CA GLN A 170 -7.24 -5.88 -22.44
C GLN A 170 -7.25 -5.00 -21.17
N ARG A 171 -8.31 -5.12 -20.36
CA ARG A 171 -8.44 -4.41 -19.10
C ARG A 171 -8.02 -5.29 -17.94
N PHE A 172 -7.16 -4.78 -17.07
CA PHE A 172 -6.64 -5.48 -15.90
C PHE A 172 -7.26 -4.94 -14.62
N ILE A 173 -8.04 -5.79 -13.93
CA ILE A 173 -8.70 -5.46 -12.66
C ILE A 173 -7.87 -5.87 -11.43
N ARG A 174 -6.80 -6.65 -11.64
CA ARG A 174 -5.88 -7.12 -10.59
C ARG A 174 -4.44 -6.88 -11.03
N TYR A 175 -3.61 -6.47 -10.10
CA TYR A 175 -2.20 -6.22 -10.41
C TYR A 175 -1.47 -7.48 -10.86
N ARG A 176 -1.72 -8.62 -10.20
CA ARG A 176 -1.14 -9.91 -10.57
C ARG A 176 -1.46 -10.33 -12.01
N ASP A 177 -2.68 -10.03 -12.49
CA ASP A 177 -3.10 -10.36 -13.84
C ASP A 177 -2.33 -9.52 -14.88
N LEU A 178 -2.14 -8.22 -14.60
CA LEU A 178 -1.33 -7.33 -15.42
C LEU A 178 0.13 -7.83 -15.52
N MET A 179 0.73 -8.16 -14.37
CA MET A 179 2.11 -8.67 -14.33
C MET A 179 2.25 -10.03 -15.02
N GLY A 180 1.24 -10.89 -14.85
CA GLY A 180 1.16 -12.19 -15.54
C GLY A 180 1.06 -12.07 -17.05
N PHE A 181 0.29 -11.11 -17.54
CA PHE A 181 0.15 -10.83 -18.97
C PHE A 181 1.47 -10.33 -19.58
N VAL A 182 2.13 -9.39 -18.94
CA VAL A 182 3.34 -8.74 -19.48
C VAL A 182 4.59 -9.62 -19.34
N PHE A 183 4.76 -10.33 -18.21
CA PHE A 183 6.00 -11.05 -17.86
C PHE A 183 5.81 -12.56 -17.65
N GLY A 184 4.58 -13.07 -17.78
CA GLY A 184 4.29 -14.48 -17.67
C GLY A 184 4.04 -15.00 -16.25
N ARG A 185 3.75 -16.31 -16.16
CA ARG A 185 3.22 -16.98 -14.97
C ARG A 185 4.06 -16.81 -13.68
N LYS A 186 5.38 -16.74 -13.80
CA LYS A 186 6.27 -16.55 -12.63
C LYS A 186 6.04 -15.19 -11.96
N MET A 187 5.92 -14.13 -12.77
CA MET A 187 5.66 -12.78 -12.25
C MET A 187 4.24 -12.63 -11.72
N TYR A 188 3.26 -13.35 -12.26
CA TYR A 188 1.92 -13.44 -11.68
C TYR A 188 1.98 -13.92 -10.22
N TYR A 189 2.64 -15.06 -9.96
CA TYR A 189 2.74 -15.61 -8.60
C TYR A 189 3.60 -14.77 -7.67
N LEU A 190 4.69 -14.18 -8.18
CA LEU A 190 5.52 -13.28 -7.38
C LEU A 190 4.73 -12.04 -6.94
N THR A 191 4.01 -11.40 -7.86
CA THR A 191 3.17 -10.24 -7.55
C THR A 191 2.08 -10.60 -6.55
N TRP A 192 1.43 -11.75 -6.73
CA TRP A 192 0.41 -12.25 -5.82
C TRP A 192 0.98 -12.50 -4.42
N PHE A 193 2.14 -13.14 -4.32
CA PHE A 193 2.81 -13.38 -3.05
C PHE A 193 3.15 -12.07 -2.32
N LEU A 194 3.74 -11.09 -3.03
CA LEU A 194 4.09 -9.80 -2.44
C LEU A 194 2.85 -9.03 -1.97
N GLN A 195 1.79 -8.95 -2.79
CA GLN A 195 0.53 -8.31 -2.40
C GLN A 195 -0.12 -9.03 -1.23
N PHE A 196 -0.36 -10.33 -1.35
CA PHE A 196 -1.05 -11.13 -0.33
C PHE A 196 -0.38 -11.02 1.03
N THR A 197 0.93 -11.17 1.08
CA THR A 197 1.69 -11.11 2.34
C THR A 197 1.61 -9.72 2.97
N THR A 198 1.80 -8.66 2.17
CA THR A 198 1.71 -7.28 2.66
C THR A 198 0.32 -6.97 3.22
N LEU A 199 -0.73 -7.37 2.52
CA LEU A 199 -2.11 -7.13 2.93
C LEU A 199 -2.52 -7.93 4.16
N LEU A 200 -2.07 -9.17 4.25
CA LEU A 200 -2.33 -10.04 5.40
C LEU A 200 -1.70 -9.45 6.67
N LEU A 201 -0.41 -9.08 6.59
CA LEU A 201 0.29 -8.46 7.71
C LEU A 201 -0.25 -7.08 8.06
N GLY A 202 -0.63 -6.28 7.05
CA GLY A 202 -1.34 -5.02 7.27
C GLY A 202 -2.66 -5.21 8.02
N SER A 203 -3.43 -6.25 7.66
CA SER A 203 -4.65 -6.62 8.38
C SER A 203 -4.38 -6.95 9.85
N MET A 204 -3.32 -7.73 10.13
CA MET A 204 -2.90 -8.03 11.50
C MET A 204 -2.48 -6.77 12.27
N GLY A 205 -1.76 -5.86 11.61
CA GLY A 205 -1.39 -4.56 12.16
C GLY A 205 -2.61 -3.72 12.58
N PHE A 206 -3.66 -3.68 11.75
CA PHE A 206 -4.92 -3.01 12.09
C PHE A 206 -5.64 -3.67 13.28
N ILE A 207 -5.64 -5.00 13.35
CA ILE A 207 -6.24 -5.74 14.48
C ILE A 207 -5.50 -5.43 15.78
N LEU A 208 -4.16 -5.39 15.75
CA LEU A 208 -3.35 -5.01 16.90
C LEU A 208 -3.63 -3.58 17.34
N LEU A 209 -3.66 -2.65 16.40
CA LEU A 209 -3.92 -1.24 16.68
C LEU A 209 -5.31 -1.01 17.28
N GLY A 210 -6.34 -1.64 16.71
CA GLY A 210 -7.70 -1.58 17.27
C GLY A 210 -7.76 -2.17 18.68
N GLY A 211 -7.03 -3.27 18.94
CA GLY A 211 -6.89 -3.85 20.27
C GLY A 211 -6.22 -2.89 21.26
N ARG A 212 -5.14 -2.21 20.85
CA ARG A 212 -4.47 -1.18 21.67
C ARG A 212 -5.39 0.02 21.96
N ALA A 213 -6.14 0.48 20.96
CA ALA A 213 -7.08 1.58 21.15
C ALA A 213 -8.21 1.22 22.16
N LEU A 214 -8.78 0.02 22.04
CA LEU A 214 -9.79 -0.46 23.00
C LEU A 214 -9.20 -0.64 24.42
N LYS A 215 -7.97 -1.16 24.54
CA LYS A 215 -7.27 -1.28 25.81
C LYS A 215 -7.03 0.10 26.43
N ALA A 216 -6.59 1.09 25.64
CA ALA A 216 -6.38 2.46 26.09
C ALA A 216 -7.69 3.09 26.60
N ILE A 217 -8.82 2.89 25.91
CA ILE A 217 -10.14 3.32 26.42
C ILE A 217 -10.46 2.64 27.76
N SER A 218 -10.25 1.32 27.86
CA SER A 218 -10.52 0.58 29.09
C SER A 218 -9.67 1.07 30.27
N ALA A 219 -8.41 1.42 30.04
CA ALA A 219 -7.50 1.95 31.04
C ALA A 219 -7.95 3.30 31.63
N GLU A 220 -8.75 4.07 30.88
CA GLU A 220 -9.32 5.32 31.40
C GLU A 220 -10.44 5.08 32.45
N PHE A 221 -11.03 3.89 32.49
CA PHE A 221 -12.16 3.56 33.37
C PHE A 221 -11.83 2.52 34.43
N THR A 222 -10.72 1.78 34.27
CA THR A 222 -10.36 0.65 35.12
C THR A 222 -8.86 0.67 35.42
N GLU A 223 -8.47 0.61 36.70
CA GLU A 223 -7.05 0.57 37.08
C GLU A 223 -6.33 -0.71 36.61
N THR A 224 -7.08 -1.81 36.46
CA THR A 224 -6.57 -3.10 35.99
C THR A 224 -7.31 -3.53 34.72
N PRO A 225 -6.97 -2.97 33.55
CA PRO A 225 -7.63 -3.36 32.31
C PRO A 225 -7.34 -4.83 31.95
N PRO A 226 -8.26 -5.54 31.29
CA PRO A 226 -8.02 -6.88 30.75
C PRO A 226 -6.79 -6.93 29.86
N ARG A 227 -6.23 -8.13 29.67
CA ARG A 227 -5.07 -8.34 28.81
C ARG A 227 -5.37 -7.97 27.37
N LEU A 228 -4.35 -7.47 26.64
CA LEU A 228 -4.45 -7.01 25.25
C LEU A 228 -5.08 -8.06 24.30
N GLN A 229 -4.85 -9.35 24.55
CA GLN A 229 -5.39 -10.45 23.72
C GLN A 229 -6.90 -10.45 23.63
N TRP A 230 -7.60 -10.08 24.70
CA TRP A 230 -9.07 -9.97 24.69
C TRP A 230 -9.55 -8.84 23.78
N PHE A 231 -8.85 -7.71 23.80
CA PHE A 231 -9.15 -6.58 22.92
C PHE A 231 -8.80 -6.87 21.46
N ILE A 232 -7.71 -7.62 21.20
CA ILE A 232 -7.36 -8.12 19.86
C ILE A 232 -8.47 -9.04 19.33
N ALA A 233 -8.95 -9.97 20.15
CA ALA A 233 -10.04 -10.88 19.77
C ALA A 233 -11.34 -10.11 19.49
N ALA A 234 -11.73 -9.17 20.36
CA ALA A 234 -12.91 -8.33 20.17
C ALA A 234 -12.79 -7.49 18.88
N THR A 235 -11.64 -6.87 18.63
CA THR A 235 -11.37 -6.09 17.41
C THR A 235 -11.49 -6.95 16.16
N GLY A 236 -10.86 -8.12 16.16
CA GLY A 236 -10.91 -9.03 15.01
C GLY A 236 -12.31 -9.54 14.72
N LEU A 237 -13.13 -9.80 15.74
CA LEU A 237 -14.54 -10.18 15.59
C LEU A 237 -15.38 -9.05 14.98
N VAL A 238 -15.16 -7.80 15.42
CA VAL A 238 -15.86 -6.64 14.85
C VAL A 238 -15.48 -6.45 13.37
N TYR A 239 -14.19 -6.57 13.04
CA TYR A 239 -13.71 -6.46 11.66
C TYR A 239 -14.23 -7.60 10.77
N PHE A 240 -14.27 -8.82 11.31
CA PHE A 240 -14.88 -9.96 10.62
C PHE A 240 -16.36 -9.72 10.33
N ALA A 241 -17.13 -9.27 11.31
CA ALA A 241 -18.55 -8.96 11.14
C ALA A 241 -18.75 -7.89 10.06
N PHE A 242 -17.96 -6.80 10.09
CA PHE A 242 -18.01 -5.76 9.06
C PHE A 242 -17.68 -6.33 7.67
N ALA A 243 -16.58 -7.08 7.54
CA ALA A 243 -16.17 -7.70 6.30
C ALA A 243 -17.20 -8.71 5.75
N TYR A 244 -17.96 -9.39 6.62
CA TYR A 244 -19.00 -10.31 6.21
C TYR A 244 -20.21 -9.60 5.60
N PHE A 245 -20.68 -8.50 6.23
CA PHE A 245 -21.85 -7.73 5.77
C PHE A 245 -21.54 -6.74 4.66
N VAL A 246 -20.31 -6.22 4.60
CA VAL A 246 -19.82 -5.30 3.57
C VAL A 246 -18.79 -6.02 2.69
N PRO A 247 -19.21 -6.84 1.72
CA PRO A 247 -18.30 -7.81 1.09
C PRO A 247 -17.33 -7.22 0.04
N THR A 248 -17.59 -6.02 -0.50
CA THR A 248 -16.85 -5.44 -1.64
C THR A 248 -16.43 -4.00 -1.40
N ILE A 249 -15.44 -3.50 -2.17
CA ILE A 249 -15.05 -2.08 -2.13
C ILE A 249 -16.26 -1.17 -2.43
N SER A 250 -17.04 -1.49 -3.45
CA SER A 250 -18.20 -0.67 -3.81
C SER A 250 -19.30 -0.67 -2.74
N ALA A 251 -19.43 -1.72 -1.93
CA ALA A 251 -20.34 -1.74 -0.79
C ALA A 251 -19.90 -0.77 0.33
N MET A 252 -18.61 -0.46 0.41
CA MET A 252 -18.07 0.50 1.39
C MET A 252 -18.52 1.93 1.12
N ARG A 253 -19.01 2.27 -0.09
CA ARG A 253 -19.47 3.64 -0.41
C ARG A 253 -20.47 4.22 0.58
N ASN A 254 -21.32 3.37 1.17
CA ASN A 254 -22.30 3.79 2.17
C ASN A 254 -21.66 4.19 3.51
N TRP A 255 -20.41 3.78 3.76
CA TRP A 255 -19.64 4.05 4.97
C TRP A 255 -18.63 5.18 4.81
N LEU A 256 -18.45 5.70 3.58
CA LEU A 256 -17.42 6.71 3.31
C LEU A 256 -17.65 8.02 4.05
N ALA A 257 -18.90 8.46 4.17
CA ALA A 257 -19.23 9.69 4.90
C ALA A 257 -18.92 9.53 6.40
N THR A 258 -19.28 8.38 6.97
CA THR A 258 -18.97 8.06 8.38
C THR A 258 -17.46 7.95 8.58
N SER A 259 -16.75 7.26 7.69
CA SER A 259 -15.29 7.16 7.73
C SER A 259 -14.62 8.55 7.65
N ALA A 260 -15.09 9.42 6.76
CA ALA A 260 -14.58 10.78 6.65
C ALA A 260 -14.83 11.61 7.92
N ALA A 261 -16.03 11.54 8.48
CA ALA A 261 -16.34 12.23 9.74
C ALA A 261 -15.45 11.74 10.90
N LEU A 262 -15.25 10.42 11.01
CA LEU A 262 -14.38 9.82 12.03
C LEU A 262 -12.91 10.24 11.83
N THR A 263 -12.41 10.25 10.58
CA THR A 263 -11.05 10.70 10.25
C THR A 263 -10.86 12.15 10.65
N VAL A 264 -11.75 13.05 10.24
CA VAL A 264 -11.65 14.48 10.59
C VAL A 264 -11.73 14.68 12.11
N THR A 265 -12.61 13.96 12.79
CA THR A 265 -12.74 14.05 14.25
C THR A 265 -11.46 13.59 14.94
N PHE A 266 -10.88 12.48 14.48
CA PHE A 266 -9.62 11.96 14.99
C PHE A 266 -8.47 12.95 14.76
N ASP A 267 -8.31 13.45 13.53
CA ASP A 267 -7.23 14.37 13.15
C ASP A 267 -7.31 15.67 13.94
N VAL A 268 -8.51 16.27 14.05
CA VAL A 268 -8.72 17.53 14.77
C VAL A 268 -8.49 17.34 16.28
N ALA A 269 -9.04 16.28 16.87
CA ALA A 269 -8.89 16.01 18.29
C ALA A 269 -7.41 15.74 18.65
N LEU A 270 -6.75 14.91 17.85
CA LEU A 270 -5.33 14.59 18.03
C LEU A 270 -4.45 15.84 17.87
N LEU A 271 -4.66 16.62 16.81
CA LEU A 271 -3.90 17.85 16.56
C LEU A 271 -4.11 18.88 17.68
N ALA A 272 -5.33 19.03 18.19
CA ALA A 272 -5.61 19.96 19.30
C ALA A 272 -4.84 19.60 20.56
N VAL A 273 -4.79 18.32 20.92
CA VAL A 273 -4.00 17.84 22.08
C VAL A 273 -2.51 17.98 21.83
N LEU A 274 -2.02 17.62 20.62
CA LEU A 274 -0.61 17.79 20.24
C LEU A 274 -0.16 19.25 20.32
N VAL A 275 -0.97 20.20 19.87
CA VAL A 275 -0.67 21.63 19.97
C VAL A 275 -0.62 22.09 21.42
N ARG A 276 -1.54 21.61 22.26
CA ARG A 276 -1.54 21.90 23.69
C ARG A 276 -0.27 21.35 24.36
N ASP A 277 0.03 20.08 24.17
CA ASP A 277 1.18 19.42 24.78
C ASP A 277 2.50 20.01 24.28
N GLY A 278 2.59 20.33 22.98
CA GLY A 278 3.73 21.00 22.40
C GLY A 278 3.97 22.41 22.97
N ARG A 279 2.91 23.15 23.33
CA ARG A 279 3.05 24.46 23.99
C ARG A 279 3.49 24.33 25.45
N SER A 280 3.08 23.27 26.13
CA SER A 280 3.41 23.01 27.53
C SER A 280 4.80 22.38 27.72
N ASN A 281 5.32 21.71 26.71
CA ASN A 281 6.60 21.02 26.75
C ASN A 281 7.74 21.99 26.36
N GLU A 282 8.44 22.56 27.36
CA GLU A 282 9.54 23.48 27.12
C GLU A 282 10.86 22.77 26.75
N ARG A 283 11.05 21.51 27.20
CA ARG A 283 12.27 20.74 27.01
C ARG A 283 12.08 19.69 25.91
N ARG A 284 12.22 20.10 24.65
CA ARG A 284 12.14 19.22 23.50
C ARG A 284 13.52 19.00 22.92
N ASP A 285 13.89 17.74 22.77
CA ASP A 285 15.10 17.35 22.07
C ASP A 285 14.76 16.89 20.64
N TYR A 286 15.36 17.53 19.66
CA TYR A 286 15.21 17.19 18.25
C TYR A 286 16.48 16.53 17.68
N GLY A 287 17.40 16.12 18.54
CA GLY A 287 18.63 15.43 18.17
C GLY A 287 18.35 14.03 17.65
N ILE A 288 19.13 13.60 16.65
CA ILE A 288 19.13 12.23 16.19
C ILE A 288 20.12 11.45 17.06
N HIS A 289 19.59 10.57 17.94
CA HIS A 289 20.38 9.78 18.88
C HIS A 289 20.87 8.45 18.29
N GLY A 290 21.91 7.88 18.90
CA GLY A 290 22.50 6.60 18.54
C GLY A 290 23.85 6.71 17.86
N THR A 291 24.47 5.57 17.65
CA THR A 291 25.73 5.42 16.91
C THR A 291 25.55 5.75 15.44
N GLY A 292 26.63 6.04 14.71
CA GLY A 292 26.56 6.33 13.28
C GLY A 292 25.84 5.24 12.47
N ALA A 293 26.07 3.97 12.80
CA ALA A 293 25.40 2.85 12.12
C ALA A 293 23.90 2.80 12.45
N GLU A 294 23.52 3.00 13.71
CA GLU A 294 22.10 3.02 14.13
C GLU A 294 21.35 4.15 13.45
N LYS A 295 21.92 5.35 13.36
CA LYS A 295 21.30 6.49 12.66
C LYS A 295 21.00 6.17 11.20
N VAL A 296 21.93 5.51 10.50
CA VAL A 296 21.73 5.12 9.10
C VAL A 296 20.63 4.06 8.98
N PHE A 297 20.65 3.01 9.79
CA PHE A 297 19.62 1.97 9.73
C PHE A 297 18.23 2.50 10.11
N ASN A 298 18.15 3.34 11.13
CA ASN A 298 16.90 3.97 11.54
C ASN A 298 16.36 4.91 10.45
N ALA A 299 17.24 5.68 9.78
CA ALA A 299 16.85 6.50 8.64
C ALA A 299 16.30 5.68 7.46
N LEU A 300 16.92 4.52 7.15
CA LEU A 300 16.39 3.60 6.13
C LEU A 300 15.03 3.00 6.54
N GLY A 301 14.85 2.68 7.80
CA GLY A 301 13.56 2.28 8.38
C GLY A 301 12.50 3.36 8.23
N ALA A 302 12.86 4.63 8.47
CA ALA A 302 11.97 5.77 8.28
C ALA A 302 11.53 5.94 6.84
N VAL A 303 12.44 5.77 5.87
CA VAL A 303 12.09 5.78 4.43
C VAL A 303 11.06 4.69 4.10
N ALA A 304 11.22 3.49 4.64
CA ALA A 304 10.24 2.41 4.47
C ALA A 304 8.88 2.75 5.11
N ALA A 305 8.86 3.30 6.33
CA ALA A 305 7.65 3.72 7.01
C ALA A 305 6.89 4.81 6.22
N ILE A 306 7.60 5.81 5.68
CA ILE A 306 7.02 6.84 4.81
C ILE A 306 6.42 6.21 3.55
N LEU A 307 7.06 5.21 2.96
CA LEU A 307 6.51 4.53 1.78
C LEU A 307 5.23 3.77 2.10
N VAL A 308 5.19 3.03 3.21
CA VAL A 308 3.98 2.31 3.69
C VAL A 308 2.79 3.27 3.83
N CYS A 309 3.04 4.51 4.27
CA CYS A 309 2.01 5.54 4.41
C CYS A 309 1.51 6.09 3.06
N ASN A 310 2.26 5.94 1.97
CA ASN A 310 1.93 6.53 0.68
C ASN A 310 1.33 5.55 -0.33
N THR A 311 1.47 4.25 -0.11
CA THR A 311 1.01 3.24 -1.07
C THR A 311 0.66 1.93 -0.39
N SER A 312 -0.28 1.21 -1.00
CA SER A 312 -0.72 -0.10 -0.52
C SER A 312 -0.47 -1.22 -1.53
N GLY A 313 -0.01 -0.90 -2.75
CA GLY A 313 0.09 -1.87 -3.83
C GLY A 313 -1.26 -2.38 -4.36
N LEU A 314 -2.38 -1.68 -4.09
CA LEU A 314 -3.76 -2.06 -4.42
C LEU A 314 -4.38 -1.25 -5.55
N LEU A 315 -3.60 -0.42 -6.23
CA LEU A 315 -4.15 0.56 -7.17
C LEU A 315 -5.02 -0.06 -8.28
N PRO A 316 -4.62 -1.15 -8.96
CA PRO A 316 -5.43 -1.75 -10.02
C PRO A 316 -6.76 -2.29 -9.51
N GLU A 317 -6.78 -2.88 -8.31
CA GLU A 317 -7.97 -3.43 -7.65
C GLU A 317 -8.96 -2.31 -7.30
N ILE A 318 -8.48 -1.19 -6.74
CA ILE A 318 -9.32 -0.02 -6.45
C ILE A 318 -9.78 0.64 -7.76
N GLN A 319 -8.90 0.76 -8.76
CA GLN A 319 -9.23 1.36 -10.05
C GLN A 319 -10.28 0.55 -10.82
N SER A 320 -10.36 -0.75 -10.58
CA SER A 320 -11.36 -1.61 -11.22
C SER A 320 -12.80 -1.21 -10.90
N THR A 321 -13.06 -0.60 -9.75
CA THR A 321 -14.39 -0.16 -9.34
C THR A 321 -14.84 1.16 -9.98
N LEU A 322 -13.89 1.93 -10.56
CA LEU A 322 -14.15 3.25 -11.11
C LEU A 322 -14.92 3.19 -12.45
N ARG A 323 -15.93 4.04 -12.55
CA ARG A 323 -16.65 4.30 -13.81
C ARG A 323 -15.71 4.84 -14.88
N LYS A 324 -16.02 4.55 -16.14
CA LYS A 324 -15.29 5.10 -17.28
C LYS A 324 -15.42 6.63 -17.35
N PRO A 325 -14.36 7.35 -17.72
CA PRO A 325 -13.01 6.88 -18.09
C PRO A 325 -12.14 6.60 -16.84
N SER A 326 -11.88 5.33 -16.54
CA SER A 326 -11.27 4.86 -15.29
C SER A 326 -9.87 5.43 -15.03
N VAL A 327 -9.05 5.61 -16.07
CA VAL A 327 -7.69 6.16 -15.94
C VAL A 327 -7.73 7.64 -15.51
N ALA A 328 -8.54 8.47 -16.18
CA ALA A 328 -8.65 9.89 -15.84
C ALA A 328 -9.26 10.07 -14.44
N ASN A 329 -10.27 9.28 -14.11
CA ASN A 329 -10.93 9.30 -12.81
C ASN A 329 -9.99 8.84 -11.69
N MET A 330 -9.14 7.82 -11.92
CA MET A 330 -8.16 7.38 -10.94
C MET A 330 -7.07 8.44 -10.70
N ARG A 331 -6.59 9.10 -11.74
CA ARG A 331 -5.63 10.19 -11.61
C ARG A 331 -6.18 11.38 -10.80
N ARG A 332 -7.49 11.69 -10.93
CA ARG A 332 -8.16 12.70 -10.08
C ARG A 332 -8.26 12.25 -8.62
N ALA A 333 -8.61 10.98 -8.38
CA ALA A 333 -8.66 10.41 -7.04
C ALA A 333 -7.27 10.41 -6.37
N LEU A 334 -6.21 10.07 -7.11
CA LEU A 334 -4.83 10.15 -6.63
C LEU A 334 -4.40 11.60 -6.31
N ALA A 335 -4.79 12.58 -7.14
CA ALA A 335 -4.50 13.98 -6.84
C ALA A 335 -5.13 14.41 -5.50
N LEU A 336 -6.36 13.98 -5.20
CA LEU A 336 -7.01 14.23 -3.92
C LEU A 336 -6.27 13.55 -2.76
N GLN A 337 -5.84 12.30 -2.92
CA GLN A 337 -5.06 11.57 -1.91
C GLN A 337 -3.73 12.27 -1.60
N TYR A 338 -2.95 12.61 -2.63
CA TYR A 338 -1.61 13.19 -2.45
C TYR A 338 -1.60 14.69 -2.15
N THR A 339 -2.75 15.35 -2.15
CA THR A 339 -2.89 16.73 -1.69
C THR A 339 -3.58 16.78 -0.32
N VAL A 340 -4.89 16.58 -0.27
CA VAL A 340 -5.68 16.64 0.97
C VAL A 340 -5.31 15.51 1.94
N GLY A 341 -5.20 14.27 1.44
CA GLY A 341 -4.83 13.12 2.26
C GLY A 341 -3.44 13.30 2.87
N ALA A 342 -2.43 13.61 2.04
CA ALA A 342 -1.06 13.80 2.50
C ALA A 342 -0.92 14.94 3.51
N ALA A 343 -1.67 16.04 3.35
CA ALA A 343 -1.66 17.14 4.31
C ALA A 343 -2.13 16.68 5.71
N GLY A 344 -3.12 15.78 5.79
CA GLY A 344 -3.61 15.21 7.06
C GLY A 344 -2.51 14.42 7.78
N TYR A 345 -2.08 13.30 7.20
CA TYR A 345 -1.14 12.41 7.90
C TYR A 345 0.27 12.99 8.05
N TYR A 346 0.76 13.79 7.11
CA TYR A 346 2.03 14.50 7.31
C TYR A 346 1.91 15.62 8.35
N GLY A 347 0.80 16.34 8.35
CA GLY A 347 0.53 17.38 9.33
C GLY A 347 0.58 16.83 10.77
N ILE A 348 -0.07 15.70 11.02
CA ILE A 348 -0.05 15.04 12.34
C ILE A 348 1.33 14.49 12.68
N SER A 349 2.03 13.86 11.71
CA SER A 349 3.38 13.36 11.94
C SER A 349 4.36 14.47 12.31
N VAL A 350 4.29 15.60 11.62
CA VAL A 350 5.09 16.80 11.91
C VAL A 350 4.70 17.41 13.25
N ALA A 351 3.40 17.51 13.56
CA ALA A 351 2.92 18.04 14.83
C ALA A 351 3.33 17.17 16.02
N GLY A 352 3.30 15.83 15.88
CA GLY A 352 3.75 14.89 16.89
C GLY A 352 5.25 15.04 17.18
N TYR A 353 6.07 15.15 16.15
CA TYR A 353 7.50 15.40 16.30
C TYR A 353 7.78 16.78 16.90
N TRP A 354 7.03 17.81 16.49
CA TRP A 354 7.12 19.14 17.11
C TRP A 354 6.76 19.13 18.59
N ALA A 355 5.73 18.36 18.99
CA ALA A 355 5.27 18.31 20.37
C ALA A 355 6.23 17.57 21.30
N TYR A 356 6.81 16.47 20.85
CA TYR A 356 7.56 15.55 21.72
C TYR A 356 9.03 15.34 21.32
N GLY A 357 9.45 15.76 20.15
CA GLY A 357 10.82 15.59 19.63
C GLY A 357 11.22 14.12 19.54
N ALA A 358 12.45 13.81 19.96
CA ALA A 358 13.00 12.44 19.99
C ALA A 358 12.29 11.50 20.98
N ALA A 359 11.50 12.04 21.91
CA ALA A 359 10.72 11.26 22.86
C ALA A 359 9.32 10.88 22.34
N ALA A 360 8.99 11.13 21.05
CA ALA A 360 7.70 10.77 20.48
C ALA A 360 7.46 9.26 20.57
N SER A 361 6.28 8.86 21.09
CA SER A 361 5.90 7.45 21.25
C SER A 361 5.63 6.76 19.91
N GLU A 362 5.83 5.45 19.86
CA GLU A 362 5.46 4.60 18.73
C GLU A 362 3.94 4.63 18.46
N TYR A 363 3.12 4.70 19.51
CA TYR A 363 1.69 4.94 19.41
C TYR A 363 1.37 6.29 20.06
N LEU A 364 1.27 7.31 19.25
CA LEU A 364 1.14 8.70 19.67
C LEU A 364 -0.04 8.95 20.64
N PRO A 365 -1.23 8.33 20.45
CA PRO A 365 -2.34 8.52 21.38
C PRO A 365 -2.05 8.12 22.85
N ASN A 366 -1.12 7.19 23.09
CA ASN A 366 -0.76 6.80 24.47
C ASN A 366 0.09 7.84 25.22
N GLN A 367 0.66 8.82 24.52
CA GLN A 367 1.54 9.83 25.11
C GLN A 367 0.82 11.14 25.44
N LEU A 368 -0.42 11.27 24.96
CA LEU A 368 -1.18 12.50 25.10
C LEU A 368 -1.49 12.83 26.57
N SER A 369 -1.22 14.06 26.97
CA SER A 369 -1.53 14.58 28.32
C SER A 369 -2.91 15.28 28.40
N GLY A 370 -3.79 15.00 27.43
CA GLY A 370 -5.12 15.58 27.32
C GLY A 370 -6.07 15.16 28.44
N PRO A 371 -7.26 15.80 28.53
CA PRO A 371 -8.29 15.37 29.45
C PRO A 371 -8.82 13.99 29.04
N ARG A 372 -9.30 13.21 30.00
CA ARG A 372 -9.80 11.84 29.81
C ARG A 372 -10.77 11.68 28.65
N TRP A 373 -11.72 12.62 28.49
CA TRP A 373 -12.68 12.58 27.38
C TRP A 373 -11.98 12.66 26.01
N ALA A 374 -10.87 13.41 25.89
CA ALA A 374 -10.14 13.54 24.63
C ALA A 374 -9.38 12.24 24.30
N SER A 375 -8.75 11.59 25.28
CA SER A 375 -8.14 10.27 25.12
C SER A 375 -9.16 9.24 24.64
N VAL A 376 -10.32 9.18 25.30
CA VAL A 376 -11.43 8.29 24.91
C VAL A 376 -11.93 8.60 23.49
N LEU A 377 -12.14 9.88 23.14
CA LEU A 377 -12.61 10.28 21.82
C LEU A 377 -11.61 9.90 20.74
N ILE A 378 -10.31 10.18 20.94
CA ILE A 378 -9.25 9.86 19.97
C ILE A 378 -9.17 8.36 19.75
N ASN A 379 -9.12 7.55 20.81
CA ASN A 379 -9.01 6.11 20.68
C ASN A 379 -10.30 5.47 20.12
N ALA A 380 -11.49 5.98 20.47
CA ALA A 380 -12.76 5.49 19.92
C ALA A 380 -12.89 5.80 18.43
N THR A 381 -12.56 7.02 18.01
CA THR A 381 -12.58 7.40 16.58
C THR A 381 -11.52 6.64 15.78
N ALA A 382 -10.33 6.42 16.36
CA ALA A 382 -9.28 5.58 15.80
C ALA A 382 -9.76 4.15 15.55
N PHE A 383 -10.39 3.53 16.55
CA PHE A 383 -10.94 2.17 16.45
C PHE A 383 -12.03 2.08 15.37
N LEU A 384 -13.03 2.96 15.44
CA LEU A 384 -14.15 2.93 14.48
C LEU A 384 -13.71 3.21 13.04
N GLN A 385 -12.80 4.15 12.83
CA GLN A 385 -12.25 4.45 11.52
C GLN A 385 -11.41 3.29 10.97
N SER A 386 -10.65 2.60 11.83
CA SER A 386 -9.82 1.47 11.43
C SER A 386 -10.62 0.27 10.91
N ILE A 387 -11.91 0.13 11.26
CA ILE A 387 -12.80 -0.91 10.71
C ILE A 387 -12.89 -0.77 9.18
N VAL A 388 -13.12 0.46 8.71
CA VAL A 388 -13.25 0.76 7.27
C VAL A 388 -11.90 0.63 6.56
N SER A 389 -10.83 1.17 7.16
CA SER A 389 -9.48 1.10 6.58
C SER A 389 -8.98 -0.34 6.49
N GLN A 390 -9.10 -1.13 7.55
CA GLN A 390 -8.68 -2.54 7.54
C GLN A 390 -9.42 -3.32 6.44
N HIS A 391 -10.72 -3.07 6.29
CA HIS A 391 -11.49 -3.74 5.26
C HIS A 391 -10.98 -3.40 3.85
N LEU A 392 -10.65 -2.13 3.56
CA LEU A 392 -10.05 -1.73 2.28
C LEU A 392 -8.80 -2.56 1.95
N PHE A 393 -7.91 -2.77 2.93
CA PHE A 393 -6.67 -3.52 2.73
C PHE A 393 -6.90 -5.04 2.60
N THR A 394 -8.00 -5.59 3.12
CA THR A 394 -8.30 -7.03 3.00
C THR A 394 -9.15 -7.40 1.79
N VAL A 395 -9.84 -6.44 1.17
CA VAL A 395 -10.74 -6.73 0.03
C VAL A 395 -10.07 -7.50 -1.11
N PRO A 396 -8.82 -7.26 -1.54
CA PRO A 396 -8.21 -8.05 -2.61
C PRO A 396 -7.99 -9.52 -2.23
N ILE A 397 -7.76 -9.81 -0.95
CA ILE A 397 -7.69 -11.18 -0.44
C ILE A 397 -9.09 -11.81 -0.49
N HIS A 398 -10.10 -11.07 -0.01
CA HIS A 398 -11.50 -11.52 -0.04
C HIS A 398 -11.98 -11.73 -1.47
N GLU A 399 -11.64 -10.85 -2.40
CA GLU A 399 -11.97 -10.99 -3.82
C GLU A 399 -11.40 -12.28 -4.42
N ALA A 400 -10.13 -12.58 -4.13
CA ALA A 400 -9.49 -13.80 -4.60
C ALA A 400 -10.16 -15.06 -4.03
N MET A 401 -10.53 -15.04 -2.74
CA MET A 401 -11.22 -16.14 -2.06
C MET A 401 -12.66 -16.28 -2.60
N ASP A 402 -13.40 -15.19 -2.71
CA ASP A 402 -14.77 -15.17 -3.18
C ASP A 402 -14.86 -15.66 -4.63
N THR A 403 -13.98 -15.17 -5.51
CA THR A 403 -13.94 -15.59 -6.92
C THR A 403 -13.58 -17.07 -7.07
N GLY A 404 -12.72 -17.62 -6.20
CA GLY A 404 -12.32 -19.02 -6.25
C GLY A 404 -13.30 -20.00 -5.60
N LEU A 405 -14.10 -19.55 -4.63
CA LEU A 405 -14.93 -20.42 -3.78
C LEU A 405 -16.44 -20.28 -4.02
N GLN A 406 -16.90 -19.15 -4.54
CA GLN A 406 -18.32 -18.87 -4.76
C GLN A 406 -18.78 -19.27 -6.16
N ARG A 407 -20.08 -19.49 -6.30
CA ARG A 407 -20.73 -19.66 -7.59
C ARG A 407 -21.05 -18.29 -8.16
N LEU A 408 -20.30 -17.89 -9.21
CA LEU A 408 -20.44 -16.55 -9.82
C LEU A 408 -21.80 -16.35 -10.52
N GLU A 409 -22.47 -17.45 -10.89
CA GLU A 409 -23.81 -17.44 -11.49
C GLU A 409 -24.91 -17.11 -10.48
N GLU A 410 -24.68 -17.39 -9.19
CA GLU A 410 -25.58 -17.07 -8.12
C GLU A 410 -25.24 -15.69 -7.56
N GLY A 411 -26.24 -14.95 -7.07
CA GLY A 411 -26.01 -13.68 -6.40
C GLY A 411 -25.08 -13.83 -5.18
N MET A 412 -24.27 -12.80 -4.89
CA MET A 412 -23.32 -12.77 -3.77
C MET A 412 -23.99 -13.05 -2.40
N PHE A 413 -25.29 -12.79 -2.27
CA PHE A 413 -26.09 -13.02 -1.05
C PHE A 413 -26.92 -14.31 -1.12
N SER A 414 -26.66 -15.24 -2.09
CA SER A 414 -27.25 -16.58 -2.05
C SER A 414 -26.81 -17.32 -0.78
N ARG A 415 -27.65 -18.24 -0.27
CA ARG A 415 -27.34 -19.01 0.95
C ARG A 415 -26.01 -19.77 0.81
N TYR A 416 -25.76 -20.34 -0.37
CA TYR A 416 -24.53 -21.07 -0.65
C TYR A 416 -23.30 -20.13 -0.59
N ASN A 417 -23.35 -19.00 -1.28
CA ASN A 417 -22.23 -18.05 -1.32
C ASN A 417 -22.00 -17.37 0.03
N MET A 418 -23.08 -17.08 0.80
CA MET A 418 -22.98 -16.57 2.16
C MET A 418 -22.29 -17.56 3.11
N THR A 419 -22.62 -18.85 3.03
CA THR A 419 -21.98 -19.89 3.86
C THR A 419 -20.49 -20.02 3.51
N ARG A 420 -20.14 -20.06 2.22
CA ARG A 420 -18.75 -20.13 1.76
C ARG A 420 -17.94 -18.91 2.22
N ARG A 421 -18.53 -17.72 2.11
CA ARG A 421 -17.91 -16.49 2.60
C ARG A 421 -17.72 -16.48 4.10
N LEU A 422 -18.72 -16.95 4.87
CA LEU A 422 -18.62 -17.07 6.33
C LEU A 422 -17.44 -17.94 6.73
N LEU A 423 -17.34 -19.14 6.14
CA LEU A 423 -16.27 -20.08 6.45
C LEU A 423 -14.91 -19.55 6.02
N ALA A 424 -14.77 -19.11 4.78
CA ALA A 424 -13.48 -18.67 4.24
C ALA A 424 -12.94 -17.44 4.99
N ARG A 425 -13.77 -16.40 5.18
CA ARG A 425 -13.35 -15.20 5.91
C ARG A 425 -13.22 -15.48 7.41
N GLY A 426 -14.06 -16.36 7.99
CA GLY A 426 -13.96 -16.80 9.38
C GLY A 426 -12.62 -17.47 9.68
N VAL A 427 -12.15 -18.37 8.80
CA VAL A 427 -10.82 -18.99 8.92
C VAL A 427 -9.72 -17.95 8.80
N LEU A 428 -9.79 -17.05 7.79
CA LEU A 428 -8.80 -15.99 7.60
C LEU A 428 -8.68 -15.08 8.83
N PHE A 429 -9.82 -14.58 9.34
CA PHE A 429 -9.84 -13.72 10.53
C PHE A 429 -9.43 -14.48 11.80
N GLY A 430 -9.84 -15.75 11.95
CA GLY A 430 -9.42 -16.60 13.06
C GLY A 430 -7.89 -16.75 13.12
N VAL A 431 -7.25 -17.02 11.97
CA VAL A 431 -5.78 -17.08 11.87
C VAL A 431 -5.16 -15.71 12.16
N ASN A 432 -5.70 -14.63 11.59
CA ASN A 432 -5.18 -13.27 11.82
C ASN A 432 -5.26 -12.88 13.30
N ILE A 433 -6.38 -13.12 13.96
CA ILE A 433 -6.58 -12.85 15.39
C ILE A 433 -5.58 -13.66 16.22
N PHE A 434 -5.46 -14.96 15.95
CA PHE A 434 -4.58 -15.84 16.70
C PHE A 434 -3.11 -15.42 16.56
N VAL A 435 -2.64 -15.18 15.32
CA VAL A 435 -1.25 -14.76 15.07
C VAL A 435 -0.97 -13.38 15.66
N THR A 436 -1.92 -12.44 15.56
CA THR A 436 -1.77 -11.10 16.17
C THR A 436 -1.70 -11.17 17.70
N ALA A 437 -2.54 -12.02 18.33
CA ALA A 437 -2.50 -12.21 19.78
C ALA A 437 -1.22 -12.91 20.24
N LEU A 438 -0.70 -13.84 19.43
CA LEU A 438 0.55 -14.55 19.70
C LEU A 438 1.77 -13.60 19.61
N PHE A 439 1.78 -12.71 18.60
CA PHE A 439 2.87 -11.77 18.29
C PHE A 439 2.40 -10.31 18.36
N PRO A 440 2.18 -9.72 19.55
CA PRO A 440 1.65 -8.35 19.67
C PRO A 440 2.67 -7.24 19.27
N PHE A 441 3.80 -7.60 18.69
CA PHE A 441 4.86 -6.75 18.15
C PHE A 441 4.95 -6.81 16.61
N MET A 442 3.83 -7.10 15.93
CA MET A 442 3.78 -7.26 14.47
C MET A 442 4.18 -6.01 13.68
N GLY A 443 4.28 -4.83 14.30
CA GLY A 443 4.69 -3.59 13.63
C GLY A 443 6.04 -3.72 12.90
N ASP A 444 7.02 -4.38 13.51
CA ASP A 444 8.34 -4.59 12.90
C ASP A 444 8.26 -5.51 11.68
N PHE A 445 7.41 -6.53 11.72
CA PHE A 445 7.17 -7.41 10.56
C PHE A 445 6.43 -6.69 9.43
N VAL A 446 5.46 -5.82 9.76
CA VAL A 446 4.78 -4.98 8.77
C VAL A 446 5.77 -4.05 8.07
N ASN A 447 6.71 -3.45 8.81
CA ASN A 447 7.77 -2.62 8.25
C ASN A 447 8.72 -3.42 7.35
N LEU A 448 9.08 -4.65 7.73
CA LEU A 448 9.91 -5.54 6.92
C LEU A 448 9.23 -5.85 5.58
N PHE A 449 7.98 -6.32 5.62
CA PHE A 449 7.27 -6.66 4.39
C PHE A 449 6.89 -5.42 3.59
N GLY A 450 6.61 -4.29 4.24
CA GLY A 450 6.45 -3.00 3.58
C GLY A 450 7.68 -2.62 2.77
N SER A 451 8.87 -2.71 3.35
CA SER A 451 10.12 -2.42 2.65
C SER A 451 10.42 -3.42 1.53
N PHE A 452 10.25 -4.71 1.76
CA PHE A 452 10.54 -5.76 0.79
C PHE A 452 9.55 -5.82 -0.37
N ALA A 453 8.24 -5.63 -0.11
CA ALA A 453 7.18 -5.82 -1.10
C ALA A 453 6.72 -4.52 -1.77
N LEU A 454 6.60 -3.40 -1.03
CA LEU A 454 6.04 -2.18 -1.59
C LEU A 454 6.99 -1.46 -2.54
N PHE A 455 8.31 -1.54 -2.37
CA PHE A 455 9.25 -0.98 -3.34
C PHE A 455 9.10 -1.63 -4.73
N PRO A 456 9.10 -2.97 -4.87
CA PRO A 456 8.81 -3.60 -6.15
C PRO A 456 7.43 -3.25 -6.69
N LEU A 457 6.38 -3.39 -5.90
CA LEU A 457 5.00 -3.16 -6.34
C LEU A 457 4.75 -1.72 -6.78
N THR A 458 5.35 -0.74 -6.10
CA THR A 458 5.09 0.68 -6.35
C THR A 458 5.97 1.26 -7.44
N PHE A 459 7.28 0.99 -7.40
CA PHE A 459 8.25 1.67 -8.27
C PHE A 459 8.81 0.79 -9.38
N MET A 460 9.22 -0.45 -9.04
CA MET A 460 9.90 -1.31 -10.00
C MET A 460 8.94 -1.84 -11.07
N PHE A 461 7.82 -2.45 -10.67
CA PHE A 461 6.92 -3.11 -11.61
C PHE A 461 6.27 -2.15 -12.61
N PRO A 462 5.74 -0.96 -12.23
CA PRO A 462 5.24 -0.02 -13.23
C PRO A 462 6.30 0.41 -14.23
N SER A 463 7.53 0.68 -13.76
CA SER A 463 8.65 1.04 -14.64
C SER A 463 9.08 -0.11 -15.55
N MET A 464 9.11 -1.36 -15.05
CA MET A 464 9.38 -2.56 -15.85
C MET A 464 8.31 -2.78 -16.93
N ILE A 465 7.03 -2.60 -16.59
CA ILE A 465 5.92 -2.73 -17.56
C ILE A 465 6.09 -1.70 -18.68
N ILE A 466 6.37 -0.44 -18.34
CA ILE A 466 6.57 0.62 -19.34
C ILE A 466 7.76 0.31 -20.25
N LEU A 467 8.87 -0.13 -19.70
CA LEU A 467 10.05 -0.54 -20.49
C LEU A 467 9.73 -1.70 -21.42
N LYS A 468 8.88 -2.66 -21.00
CA LYS A 468 8.49 -3.79 -21.81
C LYS A 468 7.52 -3.42 -22.94
N ILE A 469 6.53 -2.54 -22.62
CA ILE A 469 5.47 -2.19 -23.57
C ILE A 469 5.91 -1.08 -24.53
N LYS A 470 6.66 -0.07 -24.02
CA LYS A 470 7.04 1.13 -24.77
C LYS A 470 8.52 1.21 -25.11
N GLY A 471 9.32 0.20 -24.79
CA GLY A 471 10.79 0.28 -24.82
C GLY A 471 11.40 0.75 -26.14
N GLU A 472 10.70 0.61 -27.29
CA GLU A 472 11.12 1.12 -28.60
C GLU A 472 10.56 2.53 -28.89
N CYS A 473 9.41 2.89 -28.29
CA CYS A 473 8.74 4.18 -28.50
C CYS A 473 9.23 5.27 -27.53
N ASP A 474 9.79 4.87 -26.40
CA ASP A 474 10.35 5.80 -25.42
C ASP A 474 11.78 6.17 -25.82
N GLY A 475 12.07 7.46 -25.98
CA GLY A 475 13.40 7.92 -26.32
C GLY A 475 14.45 7.44 -25.31
N ARG A 476 15.75 7.59 -25.63
CA ARG A 476 16.85 7.18 -24.71
C ARG A 476 16.67 7.72 -23.29
N LEU A 477 16.20 8.96 -23.15
CA LEU A 477 16.00 9.60 -21.85
C LEU A 477 14.92 8.90 -21.02
N GLY A 478 13.79 8.55 -21.61
CA GLY A 478 12.71 7.81 -20.92
C GLY A 478 13.17 6.44 -20.44
N ARG A 479 13.91 5.70 -21.27
CA ARG A 479 14.51 4.42 -20.87
C ARG A 479 15.48 4.54 -19.70
N VAL A 480 16.40 5.52 -19.75
CA VAL A 480 17.35 5.78 -18.66
C VAL A 480 16.61 6.16 -17.38
N TRP A 481 15.53 6.95 -17.46
CA TRP A 481 14.70 7.32 -16.33
C TRP A 481 14.06 6.10 -15.65
N HIS A 482 13.39 5.24 -16.40
CA HIS A 482 12.76 4.04 -15.84
C HIS A 482 13.79 3.03 -15.30
N TRP A 483 14.94 2.86 -15.96
CA TRP A 483 16.04 2.06 -15.40
C TRP A 483 16.58 2.68 -14.11
N GLY A 484 16.74 4.01 -14.06
CA GLY A 484 17.12 4.74 -12.86
C GLY A 484 16.17 4.47 -11.69
N ILE A 485 14.85 4.54 -11.92
CA ILE A 485 13.83 4.21 -10.91
C ILE A 485 14.01 2.77 -10.42
N ILE A 486 14.16 1.80 -11.31
CA ILE A 486 14.31 0.38 -10.94
C ILE A 486 15.57 0.19 -10.09
N VAL A 487 16.71 0.71 -10.50
CA VAL A 487 17.98 0.54 -9.78
C VAL A 487 17.94 1.21 -8.40
N VAL A 488 17.49 2.46 -8.34
CA VAL A 488 17.42 3.22 -7.07
C VAL A 488 16.41 2.59 -6.12
N SER A 489 15.20 2.27 -6.59
CA SER A 489 14.19 1.64 -5.72
C SER A 489 14.59 0.25 -5.26
N SER A 490 15.32 -0.53 -6.08
CA SER A 490 15.88 -1.82 -5.68
C SER A 490 16.92 -1.66 -4.57
N ALA A 491 17.86 -0.72 -4.74
CA ALA A 491 18.91 -0.47 -3.76
C ALA A 491 18.32 0.01 -2.41
N VAL A 492 17.40 0.98 -2.46
CA VAL A 492 16.73 1.52 -1.25
C VAL A 492 15.87 0.44 -0.59
N GLY A 493 15.10 -0.34 -1.37
CA GLY A 493 14.26 -1.42 -0.85
C GLY A 493 15.08 -2.52 -0.16
N LEU A 494 16.21 -2.93 -0.73
CA LEU A 494 17.13 -3.89 -0.11
C LEU A 494 17.76 -3.33 1.17
N ALA A 495 18.21 -2.08 1.15
CA ALA A 495 18.78 -1.43 2.32
C ALA A 495 17.74 -1.27 3.45
N ALA A 496 16.52 -0.86 3.13
CA ALA A 496 15.42 -0.75 4.09
C ALA A 496 15.01 -2.13 4.65
N SER A 497 15.01 -3.19 3.81
CA SER A 497 14.75 -4.55 4.27
C SER A 497 15.84 -5.05 5.22
N ALA A 498 17.10 -4.77 4.93
CA ALA A 498 18.21 -5.09 5.84
C ALA A 498 18.09 -4.33 7.18
N ALA A 499 17.67 -3.08 7.14
CA ALA A 499 17.40 -2.28 8.34
C ALA A 499 16.27 -2.89 9.19
N ALA A 500 15.18 -3.31 8.57
CA ALA A 500 14.05 -3.94 9.24
C ALA A 500 14.45 -5.30 9.88
N VAL A 501 15.21 -6.14 9.15
CA VAL A 501 15.74 -7.40 9.70
C VAL A 501 16.63 -7.13 10.92
N ARG A 502 17.53 -6.13 10.82
CA ARG A 502 18.38 -5.74 11.96
C ARG A 502 17.53 -5.33 13.17
N LEU A 503 16.48 -4.54 12.96
CA LEU A 503 15.58 -4.11 14.04
C LEU A 503 14.89 -5.30 14.70
N ILE A 504 14.36 -6.24 13.91
CA ILE A 504 13.73 -7.46 14.41
C ILE A 504 14.74 -8.28 15.24
N LEU A 505 15.96 -8.46 14.74
CA LEU A 505 17.01 -9.20 15.47
C LEU A 505 17.42 -8.49 16.78
N HIS A 506 17.49 -7.17 16.76
CA HIS A 506 17.81 -6.39 17.96
C HIS A 506 16.70 -6.51 19.02
N ASN A 507 15.45 -6.47 18.60
CA ASN A 507 14.29 -6.56 19.47
C ASN A 507 13.92 -8.01 19.83
N ALA A 508 14.55 -9.02 19.22
CA ALA A 508 14.18 -10.42 19.40
C ALA A 508 14.22 -10.90 20.87
N SER A 509 15.14 -10.34 21.68
CA SER A 509 15.23 -10.66 23.11
C SER A 509 14.10 -10.06 23.95
N VAL A 510 13.42 -9.04 23.44
CA VAL A 510 12.29 -8.35 24.10
C VAL A 510 10.96 -8.96 23.71
N TYR A 511 10.90 -9.65 22.56
CA TYR A 511 9.67 -10.26 22.08
C TYR A 511 9.21 -11.41 22.97
N ARG A 512 8.01 -11.32 23.47
CA ARG A 512 7.35 -12.37 24.26
C ARG A 512 6.02 -12.72 23.62
N PHE A 513 5.78 -14.03 23.47
CA PHE A 513 4.48 -14.51 23.03
C PHE A 513 3.40 -14.08 24.02
N PHE A 514 2.26 -13.66 23.49
CA PHE A 514 1.12 -13.17 24.27
C PHE A 514 1.50 -12.06 25.26
N ALA A 515 2.46 -11.19 24.90
CA ALA A 515 2.83 -10.05 25.73
C ALA A 515 1.62 -9.10 25.93
N ASP A 516 1.52 -8.56 27.11
CA ASP A 516 0.48 -7.58 27.48
C ASP A 516 1.05 -6.15 27.39
N THR A 517 1.31 -5.69 26.15
CA THR A 517 1.95 -4.40 25.86
C THR A 517 0.93 -3.30 25.61
#